data_c3125caa041c331ec4ae773798455cb8
#
_entry.id   c3125caa041c331ec4ae773798455cb8
#
_cell.length_a   1.000
_cell.length_b   1.000
_cell.length_c   1.000
_cell.angle_alpha   90.00
_cell.angle_beta   90.00
_cell.angle_gamma   90.00
#
_symmetry.space_group_name_H-M   'P 1'
#
loop_
_entity.id
_entity.type
_entity.pdbx_description
1 polymer ?
#
loop_
_entity_poly.entity_id
_entity_poly.type
_entity_poly.pdbx_seq_one_letter_code
_entity_poly.pdbx_strand_id
1 'polypeptide(L)'
;GNQSGAFGVGTYNVDTVKGDNSYSIGNKNQVSANNTFVVGNNVKTSLDNAVVLGNNSTAESSDVVSTPSYTYNNGVTEKFAGTAPVSTVSVGAAGQERTITHVAAGRITADSTDAVNGSQLYGTNQQIDVLHRDVRHVEKESNRGDARAAALAALHPLQFDPDHKVQVMGGYGHYKGENALALGV
;
A
#
# COMPACT_ATOMS: atom_id res chain seq x y z
N GLY A 1 -5.18 24.34 33.14
CA GLY A 1 -5.81 25.06 32.05
C GLY A 1 -7.27 25.40 32.34
N ASN A 2 -7.81 26.37 31.68
CA ASN A 2 -9.23 26.71 31.76
C ASN A 2 -10.09 25.61 31.14
N GLN A 3 -11.25 25.28 31.77
CA GLN A 3 -12.17 24.24 31.28
C GLN A 3 -11.50 22.89 31.00
N SER A 4 -10.50 22.55 31.79
CA SER A 4 -9.73 21.32 31.68
C SER A 4 -9.96 20.39 32.87
N GLY A 5 -9.79 19.06 32.66
CA GLY A 5 -9.99 18.10 33.72
C GLY A 5 -9.00 16.93 33.65
N ALA A 6 -8.62 16.45 34.83
CA ALA A 6 -7.85 15.22 34.99
C ALA A 6 -8.62 14.26 35.92
N PHE A 7 -8.82 13.03 35.47
CA PHE A 7 -9.53 11.99 36.20
C PHE A 7 -8.59 10.79 36.41
N GLY A 8 -7.98 10.72 37.58
CA GLY A 8 -7.10 9.62 37.97
C GLY A 8 -7.38 9.12 39.38
N VAL A 9 -6.95 7.93 39.73
CA VAL A 9 -7.17 7.29 41.02
C VAL A 9 -5.82 6.92 41.66
N GLY A 10 -5.62 7.37 42.90
CA GLY A 10 -4.47 6.98 43.73
C GLY A 10 -3.59 8.13 44.23
N THR A 11 -2.89 7.89 45.34
CA THR A 11 -2.17 8.90 46.16
C THR A 11 -0.90 9.45 45.48
N TYR A 12 -0.41 8.80 44.41
CA TYR A 12 0.81 9.21 43.69
C TYR A 12 0.56 9.49 42.18
N ASN A 13 -0.69 9.65 41.79
CA ASN A 13 -1.06 9.89 40.39
C ASN A 13 -1.28 11.39 40.20
N VAL A 14 -0.26 12.07 39.74
CA VAL A 14 -0.36 13.49 39.38
C VAL A 14 -0.53 13.54 37.86
N ASP A 15 -1.77 13.56 37.42
CA ASP A 15 -2.09 14.00 36.05
C ASP A 15 -1.91 15.53 36.02
N THR A 16 -1.14 15.99 35.07
CA THR A 16 -0.92 17.42 34.86
C THR A 16 -1.54 17.83 33.55
N VAL A 17 -2.69 18.50 33.60
CA VAL A 17 -3.34 19.10 32.43
C VAL A 17 -3.16 20.61 32.49
N LYS A 18 -2.24 21.14 31.69
CA LYS A 18 -1.91 22.57 31.64
C LYS A 18 -2.61 23.31 30.51
N GLY A 19 -2.91 22.60 29.40
CA GLY A 19 -3.61 23.16 28.24
C GLY A 19 -5.08 23.50 28.55
N ASP A 20 -5.67 24.42 27.81
CA ASP A 20 -7.08 24.77 27.88
C ASP A 20 -7.96 23.79 27.14
N ASN A 21 -9.19 23.58 27.63
CA ASN A 21 -10.17 22.64 27.04
C ASN A 21 -9.65 21.20 26.85
N SER A 22 -8.72 20.77 27.70
CA SER A 22 -8.08 19.47 27.59
C SER A 22 -8.48 18.53 28.72
N TYR A 23 -8.62 17.25 28.41
CA TYR A 23 -9.06 16.25 29.37
C TYR A 23 -8.14 15.03 29.35
N SER A 24 -7.86 14.52 30.55
CA SER A 24 -7.07 13.32 30.76
C SER A 24 -7.81 12.34 31.66
N ILE A 25 -7.92 11.09 31.21
CA ILE A 25 -8.47 9.97 31.99
C ILE A 25 -7.38 8.93 32.14
N GLY A 26 -6.96 8.68 33.38
CA GLY A 26 -5.89 7.75 33.70
C GLY A 26 -4.92 8.27 34.72
N ASN A 27 -3.69 7.80 34.70
CA ASN A 27 -2.70 8.15 35.74
C ASN A 27 -1.36 8.55 35.12
N LYS A 28 -0.69 9.52 35.77
CA LYS A 28 0.65 10.02 35.36
C LYS A 28 0.69 10.65 33.95
N ASN A 29 -0.42 11.15 33.48
CA ASN A 29 -0.47 11.83 32.19
C ASN A 29 0.02 13.27 32.29
N GLN A 30 0.71 13.73 31.27
CA GLN A 30 1.22 15.10 31.14
C GLN A 30 0.68 15.70 29.84
N VAL A 31 -0.32 16.55 29.95
CA VAL A 31 -1.00 17.18 28.81
C VAL A 31 -0.76 18.67 28.87
N SER A 32 0.12 19.20 28.05
CA SER A 32 0.40 20.63 27.93
C SER A 32 -0.24 21.29 26.72
N ALA A 33 -0.97 20.51 25.94
CA ALA A 33 -1.68 20.89 24.73
C ALA A 33 -3.10 21.40 25.00
N ASN A 34 -3.64 22.21 24.09
CA ASN A 34 -5.03 22.67 24.12
C ASN A 34 -5.96 21.77 23.30
N ASN A 35 -7.24 21.73 23.68
CA ASN A 35 -8.27 20.97 22.96
C ASN A 35 -7.89 19.48 22.79
N THR A 36 -7.16 18.91 23.72
CA THR A 36 -6.57 17.56 23.60
C THR A 36 -7.25 16.57 24.54
N PHE A 37 -7.55 15.38 24.04
CA PHE A 37 -8.23 14.33 24.79
C PHE A 37 -7.32 13.11 24.99
N VAL A 38 -7.08 12.73 26.24
CA VAL A 38 -6.19 11.62 26.60
C VAL A 38 -6.93 10.58 27.41
N VAL A 39 -6.82 9.31 27.00
CA VAL A 39 -7.30 8.14 27.76
C VAL A 39 -6.17 7.11 27.84
N GLY A 40 -5.55 7.00 29.00
CA GLY A 40 -4.43 6.08 29.20
C GLY A 40 -3.61 6.44 30.44
N ASN A 41 -2.50 5.76 30.62
CA ASN A 41 -1.56 6.05 31.70
C ASN A 41 -0.20 6.39 31.13
N ASN A 42 0.54 7.27 31.80
CA ASN A 42 1.88 7.69 31.42
C ASN A 42 1.94 8.28 29.99
N VAL A 43 0.90 8.96 29.58
CA VAL A 43 0.82 9.66 28.29
C VAL A 43 1.46 11.03 28.43
N LYS A 44 2.25 11.43 27.42
CA LYS A 44 2.81 12.77 27.31
C LYS A 44 2.48 13.36 25.96
N THR A 45 1.89 14.56 25.94
CA THR A 45 1.62 15.26 24.71
C THR A 45 1.61 16.78 24.89
N SER A 46 2.12 17.46 23.88
CA SER A 46 2.03 18.91 23.71
C SER A 46 1.35 19.30 22.40
N LEU A 47 0.76 18.32 21.69
CA LEU A 47 0.11 18.53 20.41
C LEU A 47 -1.35 18.95 20.61
N ASP A 48 -1.69 20.16 20.18
CA ASP A 48 -3.05 20.69 20.20
C ASP A 48 -4.01 19.87 19.32
N ASN A 49 -5.26 19.81 19.73
CA ASN A 49 -6.35 19.12 19.04
C ASN A 49 -6.15 17.60 18.88
N ALA A 50 -5.25 16.98 19.64
CA ALA A 50 -4.96 15.55 19.54
C ALA A 50 -5.96 14.70 20.33
N VAL A 51 -6.12 13.45 19.90
CA VAL A 51 -6.75 12.37 20.67
C VAL A 51 -5.70 11.30 20.91
N VAL A 52 -5.38 11.00 22.18
CA VAL A 52 -4.34 10.03 22.53
C VAL A 52 -4.92 8.91 23.36
N LEU A 53 -4.85 7.70 22.86
CA LEU A 53 -5.50 6.53 23.44
C LEU A 53 -4.45 5.45 23.79
N GLY A 54 -4.53 4.95 25.01
CA GLY A 54 -3.71 3.84 25.48
C GLY A 54 -2.49 4.25 26.32
N ASN A 55 -2.02 3.31 27.13
CA ASN A 55 -0.88 3.52 28.02
C ASN A 55 0.41 3.77 27.22
N ASN A 56 1.25 4.68 27.68
CA ASN A 56 2.51 5.09 27.06
C ASN A 56 2.36 5.59 25.61
N SER A 57 1.16 5.97 25.19
CA SER A 57 0.97 6.57 23.88
C SER A 57 1.50 7.99 23.85
N THR A 58 1.96 8.44 22.69
CA THR A 58 2.47 9.78 22.46
C THR A 58 1.77 10.43 21.27
N ALA A 59 1.71 11.75 21.25
CA ALA A 59 1.33 12.52 20.07
C ALA A 59 2.18 13.78 20.03
N GLU A 60 2.95 13.91 18.97
CA GLU A 60 3.91 14.98 18.74
C GLU A 60 3.60 15.72 17.44
N SER A 61 4.12 16.93 17.29
CA SER A 61 3.92 17.70 16.05
C SER A 61 4.48 17.01 14.81
N SER A 62 5.48 16.17 14.97
CA SER A 62 6.05 15.32 13.90
C SER A 62 5.09 14.23 13.40
N ASP A 63 4.06 13.89 14.16
CA ASP A 63 3.04 12.89 13.79
C ASP A 63 1.98 13.49 12.87
N VAL A 64 1.92 14.80 12.73
CA VAL A 64 0.96 15.50 11.86
C VAL A 64 1.60 15.73 10.50
N VAL A 65 1.53 14.72 9.64
CA VAL A 65 2.22 14.72 8.36
C VAL A 65 1.25 14.99 7.21
N SER A 66 1.53 16.01 6.40
CA SER A 66 0.85 16.23 5.13
C SER A 66 1.40 15.28 4.06
N THR A 67 0.53 14.50 3.45
CA THR A 67 0.90 13.58 2.36
C THR A 67 0.03 13.86 1.13
N PRO A 68 0.37 14.86 0.31
CA PRO A 68 -0.48 15.31 -0.79
C PRO A 68 -0.50 14.35 -1.98
N SER A 69 0.56 13.58 -2.18
CA SER A 69 0.71 12.67 -3.32
C SER A 69 1.80 11.64 -3.08
N TYR A 70 1.82 10.62 -3.94
CA TYR A 70 2.91 9.67 -4.04
C TYR A 70 3.33 9.50 -5.51
N THR A 71 4.63 9.55 -5.77
CA THR A 71 5.19 9.30 -7.11
C THR A 71 5.81 7.90 -7.14
N TYR A 72 5.30 7.05 -8.01
CA TYR A 72 5.80 5.69 -8.22
C TYR A 72 7.11 5.68 -9.02
N ASN A 73 7.82 4.55 -8.99
CA ASN A 73 9.09 4.39 -9.70
C ASN A 73 8.97 4.53 -11.24
N ASN A 74 7.78 4.35 -11.80
CA ASN A 74 7.48 4.58 -13.22
C ASN A 74 7.20 6.05 -13.56
N GLY A 75 7.31 6.98 -12.58
CA GLY A 75 7.07 8.41 -12.75
C GLY A 75 5.61 8.85 -12.66
N VAL A 76 4.67 7.93 -12.49
CA VAL A 76 3.25 8.27 -12.28
C VAL A 76 3.07 8.82 -10.87
N THR A 77 2.35 9.94 -10.77
CA THR A 77 2.03 10.59 -9.48
C THR A 77 0.53 10.53 -9.23
N GLU A 78 0.16 9.93 -8.10
CA GLU A 78 -1.21 9.90 -7.60
C GLU A 78 -1.40 10.92 -6.49
N LYS A 79 -2.51 11.65 -6.53
CA LYS A 79 -2.92 12.64 -5.52
C LYS A 79 -3.85 12.00 -4.49
N PHE A 80 -3.70 12.41 -3.24
CA PHE A 80 -4.49 11.88 -2.14
C PHE A 80 -5.50 12.89 -1.61
N ALA A 81 -6.57 12.38 -1.00
CA ALA A 81 -7.52 13.17 -0.24
C ALA A 81 -7.02 13.41 1.20
N GLY A 82 -7.61 14.38 1.92
CA GLY A 82 -7.32 14.62 3.34
C GLY A 82 -5.88 15.07 3.63
N THR A 83 -5.28 15.82 2.73
CA THR A 83 -3.83 16.15 2.73
C THR A 83 -3.40 17.19 3.75
N ALA A 84 -4.34 17.82 4.45
CA ALA A 84 -4.05 18.85 5.47
C ALA A 84 -4.63 18.42 6.82
N PRO A 85 -4.02 17.45 7.52
CA PRO A 85 -4.48 17.03 8.84
C PRO A 85 -4.34 18.18 9.84
N VAL A 86 -5.36 18.38 10.66
CA VAL A 86 -5.33 19.40 11.73
C VAL A 86 -4.62 18.90 12.99
N SER A 87 -4.58 17.59 13.18
CA SER A 87 -3.93 16.91 14.30
C SER A 87 -3.96 15.41 14.07
N THR A 88 -3.73 14.60 15.12
CA THR A 88 -3.71 13.13 15.01
C THR A 88 -4.57 12.45 16.08
N VAL A 89 -5.02 11.23 15.77
CA VAL A 89 -5.49 10.25 16.75
C VAL A 89 -4.38 9.22 16.93
N SER A 90 -3.66 9.28 18.05
CA SER A 90 -2.57 8.36 18.36
C SER A 90 -3.06 7.22 19.25
N VAL A 91 -2.69 5.99 18.89
CA VAL A 91 -3.01 4.77 19.67
C VAL A 91 -1.75 4.07 20.21
N GLY A 92 -0.58 4.70 20.10
CA GLY A 92 0.69 4.11 20.50
C GLY A 92 1.83 5.11 20.61
N ALA A 93 3.03 4.61 20.55
CA ALA A 93 4.28 5.33 20.46
C ALA A 93 5.24 4.56 19.57
N ALA A 94 6.34 5.18 19.15
CA ALA A 94 7.38 4.50 18.37
C ALA A 94 7.90 3.26 19.12
N GLY A 95 7.85 2.08 18.47
CA GLY A 95 8.18 0.79 19.07
C GLY A 95 7.12 0.22 20.03
N GLN A 96 5.97 0.88 20.15
CA GLN A 96 4.82 0.46 20.96
C GLN A 96 3.50 0.70 20.20
N GLU A 97 3.48 0.34 18.94
CA GLU A 97 2.33 0.45 18.04
C GLU A 97 1.21 -0.51 18.45
N ARG A 98 -0.02 -0.17 18.11
CA ARG A 98 -1.21 -1.00 18.33
C ARG A 98 -1.95 -1.26 17.05
N THR A 99 -2.46 -2.48 16.90
CA THR A 99 -3.43 -2.78 15.84
C THR A 99 -4.78 -2.14 16.16
N ILE A 100 -5.46 -1.64 15.12
CA ILE A 100 -6.86 -1.23 15.20
C ILE A 100 -7.69 -2.35 14.57
N THR A 101 -8.49 -3.04 15.37
CA THR A 101 -9.33 -4.16 14.92
C THR A 101 -10.79 -3.74 14.80
N HIS A 102 -11.60 -4.57 14.09
CA HIS A 102 -13.03 -4.33 13.88
C HIS A 102 -13.35 -3.04 13.11
N VAL A 103 -12.40 -2.62 12.26
CA VAL A 103 -12.61 -1.51 11.34
C VAL A 103 -13.48 -2.00 10.17
N ALA A 104 -14.60 -1.34 9.93
CA ALA A 104 -15.44 -1.59 8.76
C ALA A 104 -14.71 -1.20 7.47
N ALA A 105 -15.14 -1.77 6.33
CA ALA A 105 -14.62 -1.38 5.04
C ALA A 105 -14.93 0.09 4.74
N GLY A 106 -13.92 0.83 4.33
CA GLY A 106 -14.05 2.22 3.90
C GLY A 106 -14.53 2.34 2.45
N ARG A 107 -15.04 3.50 2.09
CA ARG A 107 -15.40 3.81 0.69
C ARG A 107 -14.13 3.87 -0.16
N ILE A 108 -14.19 3.30 -1.35
CA ILE A 108 -13.07 3.33 -2.31
C ILE A 108 -13.42 4.34 -3.42
N THR A 109 -13.21 5.61 -3.13
CA THR A 109 -13.39 6.74 -4.05
C THR A 109 -12.19 7.67 -3.99
N ALA A 110 -11.99 8.49 -5.01
CA ALA A 110 -10.83 9.39 -5.10
C ALA A 110 -10.79 10.46 -4.00
N ASP A 111 -11.93 10.78 -3.40
CA ASP A 111 -12.11 11.77 -2.35
C ASP A 111 -12.31 11.16 -0.95
N SER A 112 -12.27 9.82 -0.84
CA SER A 112 -12.47 9.14 0.44
C SER A 112 -11.32 9.41 1.41
N THR A 113 -11.69 9.65 2.65
CA THR A 113 -10.78 9.73 3.80
C THR A 113 -11.09 8.65 4.84
N ASP A 114 -11.85 7.62 4.44
CA ASP A 114 -12.18 6.48 5.31
C ASP A 114 -10.96 5.57 5.49
N ALA A 115 -10.86 4.91 6.63
CA ALA A 115 -9.86 3.87 6.84
C ALA A 115 -10.16 2.64 5.95
N VAL A 116 -9.12 2.05 5.38
CA VAL A 116 -9.18 0.83 4.58
C VAL A 116 -8.80 -0.36 5.46
N ASN A 117 -9.62 -1.40 5.49
CA ASN A 117 -9.28 -2.61 6.22
C ASN A 117 -8.57 -3.67 5.34
N GLY A 118 -7.97 -4.67 6.00
CA GLY A 118 -7.17 -5.67 5.32
C GLY A 118 -7.89 -6.48 4.24
N SER A 119 -9.22 -6.66 4.33
CA SER A 119 -9.97 -7.39 3.31
C SER A 119 -10.07 -6.64 1.98
N GLN A 120 -10.10 -5.32 2.01
CA GLN A 120 -10.08 -4.48 0.82
C GLN A 120 -8.73 -4.58 0.09
N LEU A 121 -7.63 -4.51 0.85
CA LEU A 121 -6.29 -4.70 0.31
C LEU A 121 -6.09 -6.14 -0.22
N TYR A 122 -6.61 -7.16 0.48
CA TYR A 122 -6.58 -8.54 0.00
C TYR A 122 -7.25 -8.68 -1.36
N GLY A 123 -8.44 -8.07 -1.56
CA GLY A 123 -9.13 -8.06 -2.85
C GLY A 123 -8.28 -7.43 -3.97
N THR A 124 -7.61 -6.32 -3.69
CA THR A 124 -6.68 -5.67 -4.64
C THR A 124 -5.50 -6.61 -4.99
N ASN A 125 -4.90 -7.26 -4.00
CA ASN A 125 -3.79 -8.18 -4.21
C ASN A 125 -4.19 -9.39 -5.07
N GLN A 126 -5.43 -9.90 -4.93
CA GLN A 126 -5.95 -10.95 -5.79
C GLN A 126 -6.01 -10.51 -7.28
N GLN A 127 -6.39 -9.26 -7.56
CA GLN A 127 -6.39 -8.73 -8.92
C GLN A 127 -4.97 -8.58 -9.48
N ILE A 128 -4.01 -8.20 -8.66
CA ILE A 128 -2.59 -8.13 -9.03
C ILE A 128 -2.06 -9.53 -9.39
N ASP A 129 -2.43 -10.57 -8.64
CA ASP A 129 -2.04 -11.95 -8.93
C ASP A 129 -2.65 -12.46 -10.25
N VAL A 130 -3.90 -12.07 -10.57
CA VAL A 130 -4.50 -12.34 -11.88
C VAL A 130 -3.70 -11.67 -12.97
N LEU A 131 -3.43 -10.37 -12.84
CA LEU A 131 -2.66 -9.60 -13.82
C LEU A 131 -1.27 -10.19 -14.05
N HIS A 132 -0.57 -10.63 -13.00
CA HIS A 132 0.73 -11.29 -13.14
C HIS A 132 0.65 -12.60 -13.96
N ARG A 133 -0.42 -13.37 -13.79
CA ARG A 133 -0.64 -14.59 -14.60
C ARG A 133 -0.88 -14.26 -16.06
N ASP A 134 -1.70 -13.25 -16.32
CA ASP A 134 -2.04 -12.80 -17.67
C ASP A 134 -0.80 -12.27 -18.40
N VAL A 135 0.02 -11.45 -17.74
CA VAL A 135 1.30 -10.94 -18.29
C VAL A 135 2.22 -12.11 -18.68
N ARG A 136 2.40 -13.10 -17.78
CA ARG A 136 3.22 -14.28 -18.11
C ARG A 136 2.64 -15.10 -19.26
N HIS A 137 1.32 -15.19 -19.36
CA HIS A 137 0.66 -15.87 -20.49
C HIS A 137 0.94 -15.15 -21.81
N VAL A 138 0.74 -13.84 -21.86
CA VAL A 138 1.02 -13.01 -23.05
C VAL A 138 2.51 -13.08 -23.44
N GLU A 139 3.41 -13.01 -22.46
CA GLU A 139 4.85 -13.17 -22.71
C GLU A 139 5.17 -14.53 -23.35
N LYS A 140 4.60 -15.61 -22.84
CA LYS A 140 4.78 -16.95 -23.38
C LYS A 140 4.23 -17.08 -24.82
N GLU A 141 3.04 -16.55 -25.08
CA GLU A 141 2.46 -16.56 -26.43
C GLU A 141 3.28 -15.71 -27.42
N SER A 142 3.82 -14.56 -26.97
CA SER A 142 4.75 -13.75 -27.76
C SER A 142 6.02 -14.54 -28.11
N ASN A 143 6.66 -15.18 -27.13
CA ASN A 143 7.86 -15.99 -27.34
C ASN A 143 7.60 -17.17 -28.30
N ARG A 144 6.41 -17.80 -28.24
CA ARG A 144 5.97 -18.82 -29.18
C ARG A 144 5.79 -18.28 -30.60
N GLY A 145 5.23 -17.07 -30.71
CA GLY A 145 5.10 -16.36 -31.99
C GLY A 145 6.46 -16.13 -32.65
N ASP A 146 7.42 -15.65 -31.86
CA ASP A 146 8.80 -15.42 -32.32
C ASP A 146 9.51 -16.72 -32.73
N ALA A 147 9.34 -17.83 -31.98
CA ALA A 147 9.87 -19.13 -32.34
C ALA A 147 9.25 -19.65 -33.66
N ARG A 148 7.94 -19.44 -33.86
CA ARG A 148 7.27 -19.80 -35.14
C ARG A 148 7.77 -18.96 -36.30
N ALA A 149 7.95 -17.66 -36.12
CA ALA A 149 8.53 -16.77 -37.12
C ALA A 149 9.95 -17.19 -37.50
N ALA A 150 10.77 -17.54 -36.50
CA ALA A 150 12.13 -18.04 -36.72
C ALA A 150 12.12 -19.38 -37.51
N ALA A 151 11.19 -20.29 -37.18
CA ALA A 151 11.05 -21.55 -37.90
C ALA A 151 10.63 -21.34 -39.40
N LEU A 152 9.70 -20.42 -39.64
CA LEU A 152 9.29 -20.05 -41.00
C LEU A 152 10.44 -19.39 -41.77
N ALA A 153 11.21 -18.48 -41.14
CA ALA A 153 12.37 -17.86 -41.76
C ALA A 153 13.49 -18.84 -42.08
N ALA A 154 13.55 -19.99 -41.38
CA ALA A 154 14.52 -21.05 -41.65
C ALA A 154 14.14 -21.96 -42.82
N LEU A 155 12.94 -21.82 -43.41
CA LEU A 155 12.56 -22.53 -44.61
C LEU A 155 13.30 -21.94 -45.81
N HIS A 156 14.19 -22.73 -46.41
CA HIS A 156 14.94 -22.36 -47.61
C HIS A 156 14.55 -23.27 -48.78
N PRO A 157 13.97 -22.74 -49.87
CA PRO A 157 13.70 -23.51 -51.06
C PRO A 157 15.03 -24.01 -51.67
N LEU A 158 15.06 -25.25 -52.07
CA LEU A 158 16.16 -25.78 -52.88
C LEU A 158 16.08 -25.21 -54.29
N GLN A 159 17.19 -25.28 -55.06
CA GLN A 159 17.17 -24.90 -56.45
C GLN A 159 16.16 -25.75 -57.22
N PHE A 160 15.44 -25.16 -58.16
CA PHE A 160 14.48 -25.83 -58.99
C PHE A 160 15.15 -26.99 -59.78
N ASP A 161 14.63 -28.19 -59.62
CA ASP A 161 15.06 -29.41 -60.34
C ASP A 161 13.91 -29.87 -61.25
N PRO A 162 14.09 -29.89 -62.56
CA PRO A 162 13.03 -30.31 -63.51
C PRO A 162 12.61 -31.76 -63.32
N ASP A 163 13.48 -32.63 -62.81
CA ASP A 163 13.22 -34.05 -62.63
C ASP A 163 12.51 -34.37 -61.33
N HIS A 164 12.57 -33.44 -60.32
CA HIS A 164 11.93 -33.56 -59.02
C HIS A 164 10.97 -32.38 -58.73
N LYS A 165 9.70 -32.54 -59.11
CA LYS A 165 8.69 -31.46 -59.09
C LYS A 165 8.15 -31.13 -57.72
N VAL A 166 8.48 -31.88 -56.67
CA VAL A 166 8.02 -31.69 -55.30
C VAL A 166 9.23 -31.60 -54.38
N GLN A 167 9.29 -30.55 -53.58
CA GLN A 167 10.31 -30.36 -52.55
C GLN A 167 9.63 -30.29 -51.19
N VAL A 168 10.22 -30.94 -50.17
CA VAL A 168 9.79 -30.84 -48.77
C VAL A 168 10.88 -30.11 -48.02
N MET A 169 10.49 -29.06 -47.34
CA MET A 169 11.39 -28.22 -46.54
C MET A 169 11.00 -28.30 -45.06
N GLY A 170 12.00 -28.26 -44.19
CA GLY A 170 11.80 -28.16 -42.73
C GLY A 170 12.57 -26.97 -42.15
N GLY A 171 11.94 -26.21 -41.27
CA GLY A 171 12.57 -25.16 -40.52
C GLY A 171 12.36 -25.36 -39.03
N TYR A 172 13.38 -25.10 -38.22
CA TYR A 172 13.31 -25.10 -36.75
C TYR A 172 13.58 -23.72 -36.23
N GLY A 173 12.74 -23.28 -35.30
CA GLY A 173 12.91 -21.99 -34.59
C GLY A 173 12.93 -22.21 -33.07
N HIS A 174 13.83 -21.49 -32.42
CA HIS A 174 13.91 -21.45 -30.95
C HIS A 174 13.99 -20.00 -30.50
N TYR A 175 13.17 -19.63 -29.49
CA TYR A 175 13.23 -18.32 -28.87
C TYR A 175 12.83 -18.40 -27.40
N LYS A 176 13.69 -17.92 -26.51
CA LYS A 176 13.48 -17.84 -25.05
C LYS A 176 12.83 -19.10 -24.43
N GLY A 177 13.32 -20.29 -24.81
CA GLY A 177 12.84 -21.57 -24.28
C GLY A 177 11.64 -22.16 -25.01
N GLU A 178 11.02 -21.45 -25.95
CA GLU A 178 9.94 -21.98 -26.82
C GLU A 178 10.50 -22.49 -28.14
N ASN A 179 9.93 -23.56 -28.66
CA ASN A 179 10.36 -24.22 -29.88
C ASN A 179 9.22 -24.27 -30.89
N ALA A 180 9.56 -24.18 -32.17
CA ALA A 180 8.62 -24.35 -33.28
C ALA A 180 9.26 -25.10 -34.44
N LEU A 181 8.42 -25.80 -35.17
CA LEU A 181 8.75 -26.46 -36.44
C LEU A 181 7.87 -25.89 -37.55
N ALA A 182 8.45 -25.60 -38.69
CA ALA A 182 7.75 -25.25 -39.92
C ALA A 182 8.03 -26.31 -41.00
N LEU A 183 7.03 -26.67 -41.75
CA LEU A 183 7.14 -27.55 -42.90
C LEU A 183 6.60 -26.82 -44.12
N GLY A 184 7.31 -26.92 -45.23
CA GLY A 184 6.92 -26.39 -46.55
C GLY A 184 6.98 -27.47 -47.60
N VAL A 185 6.12 -27.40 -48.63
CA VAL A 185 6.09 -28.26 -49.80
C VAL A 185 6.13 -27.40 -51.03
#